data_1dfb4a04de0a5bbac041f05fcaee4698
#
_entry.id   1dfb4a04de0a5bbac041f05fcaee4698
#
_cell.length_a   1.000
_cell.length_b   1.000
_cell.length_c   1.000
_cell.angle_alpha   90.00
_cell.angle_beta   90.00
_cell.angle_gamma   90.00
#
_symmetry.space_group_name_H-M   'P 1'
#
loop_
_entity.id
_entity.type
_entity.pdbx_description
1 polymer ?
#
loop_
_entity_poly.entity_id
_entity_poly.type
_entity_poly.pdbx_seq_one_letter_code
_entity_poly.pdbx_strand_id
1 'polypeptide(L)'
;ERKGDEVIVTSRTFIASISAIVNVGATPVFVDQDYDSQNITAETIEYNITEQTRAILCVHLAGWPCEMDPIMELGKKHGLYVVEDCAQAHGARYRGRSVGSIGDIGCWSFCQDKIMTTGGEGGMVTTNSRNLWSKIWSCKDHGKSWESVYEREHPPGFRWVHGSFGTNGRMTEMQAVIGRIQLKRMESWHRIRSENANTILDCCEQFSSLFRVPRPADYIEHAWYKSYVFVRKDGLAEGWSRDRIIEEINSLGVPCYHGSCSEVYLERAFDGTGFRPKERLPVAKELGETSL
;
A
#
# COMPACT_ATOMS: atom_id res chain seq x y z
N GLU A 1 -0.67 20.50 -5.30
CA GLU A 1 -1.15 19.81 -6.51
C GLU A 1 -2.07 20.75 -7.27
N ARG A 2 -2.05 20.71 -8.57
CA ARG A 2 -2.89 21.54 -9.45
C ARG A 2 -3.87 20.61 -10.16
N LYS A 3 -5.01 21.14 -10.56
CA LYS A 3 -5.94 20.39 -11.41
C LYS A 3 -5.21 19.93 -12.68
N GLY A 4 -5.14 18.61 -12.89
CA GLY A 4 -4.40 18.01 -14.00
C GLY A 4 -3.05 17.37 -13.59
N ASP A 5 -2.59 17.55 -12.34
CA ASP A 5 -1.45 16.77 -11.85
C ASP A 5 -1.79 15.28 -11.82
N GLU A 6 -0.84 14.44 -12.24
CA GLU A 6 -1.00 13.00 -12.30
C GLU A 6 -0.20 12.29 -11.20
N VAL A 7 -0.78 11.20 -10.69
CA VAL A 7 -0.10 10.29 -9.75
C VAL A 7 -0.15 8.88 -10.31
N ILE A 8 1.02 8.31 -10.57
CA ILE A 8 1.15 6.93 -11.02
C ILE A 8 0.89 5.99 -9.83
N VAL A 9 0.04 4.98 -10.05
CA VAL A 9 -0.41 4.05 -9.01
C VAL A 9 -0.72 2.67 -9.59
N THR A 10 -0.63 1.63 -8.76
CA THR A 10 -1.07 0.27 -9.11
C THR A 10 -2.60 0.19 -9.25
N SER A 11 -3.06 -0.72 -10.10
CA SER A 11 -4.48 -1.11 -10.14
C SER A 11 -4.85 -2.15 -9.07
N ARG A 12 -3.86 -2.89 -8.55
CA ARG A 12 -4.07 -3.94 -7.55
C ARG A 12 -3.88 -3.37 -6.15
N THR A 13 -4.95 -2.83 -5.61
CA THR A 13 -4.94 -2.19 -4.28
C THR A 13 -6.35 -2.07 -3.72
N PHE A 14 -6.45 -1.61 -2.48
CA PHE A 14 -7.70 -1.12 -1.93
C PHE A 14 -7.99 0.29 -2.49
N ILE A 15 -9.26 0.58 -2.76
CA ILE A 15 -9.69 1.84 -3.39
C ILE A 15 -9.22 3.11 -2.66
N ALA A 16 -8.88 3.03 -1.38
CA ALA A 16 -8.43 4.19 -0.59
C ALA A 16 -7.16 4.84 -1.17
N SER A 17 -6.23 4.06 -1.75
CA SER A 17 -5.04 4.61 -2.42
C SER A 17 -5.44 5.54 -3.56
N ILE A 18 -6.48 5.16 -4.33
CA ILE A 18 -6.98 5.97 -5.45
C ILE A 18 -7.82 7.14 -4.94
N SER A 19 -8.67 6.90 -3.93
CA SER A 19 -9.48 7.96 -3.33
C SER A 19 -8.61 9.09 -2.78
N ALA A 20 -7.45 8.79 -2.22
CA ALA A 20 -6.51 9.80 -1.75
C ALA A 20 -6.00 10.69 -2.89
N ILE A 21 -5.76 10.14 -4.08
CA ILE A 21 -5.35 10.89 -5.27
C ILE A 21 -6.49 11.77 -5.77
N VAL A 22 -7.69 11.20 -5.92
CA VAL A 22 -8.86 11.89 -6.46
C VAL A 22 -9.33 13.01 -5.52
N ASN A 23 -9.31 12.76 -4.21
CA ASN A 23 -9.76 13.73 -3.20
C ASN A 23 -8.91 15.02 -3.15
N VAL A 24 -7.67 14.97 -3.60
CA VAL A 24 -6.82 16.16 -3.72
C VAL A 24 -6.90 16.81 -5.11
N GLY A 25 -7.74 16.29 -5.99
CA GLY A 25 -7.96 16.83 -7.34
C GLY A 25 -6.92 16.39 -8.38
N ALA A 26 -6.11 15.40 -8.05
CA ALA A 26 -5.16 14.79 -8.97
C ALA A 26 -5.80 13.62 -9.76
N THR A 27 -5.16 13.22 -10.85
CA THR A 27 -5.59 12.15 -11.74
C THR A 27 -4.79 10.89 -11.46
N PRO A 28 -5.42 9.75 -11.13
CA PRO A 28 -4.72 8.48 -11.01
C PRO A 28 -4.34 7.95 -12.40
N VAL A 29 -3.08 7.59 -12.58
CA VAL A 29 -2.56 6.92 -13.78
C VAL A 29 -2.22 5.48 -13.40
N PHE A 30 -3.02 4.54 -13.87
CA PHE A 30 -2.84 3.13 -13.55
C PHE A 30 -1.75 2.51 -14.39
N VAL A 31 -0.84 1.79 -13.73
CA VAL A 31 0.20 0.98 -14.37
C VAL A 31 0.04 -0.47 -13.97
N ASP A 32 0.52 -1.37 -14.85
CA ASP A 32 0.47 -2.79 -14.58
C ASP A 32 1.53 -3.21 -13.56
N GLN A 33 1.41 -4.42 -13.06
CA GLN A 33 2.23 -4.95 -11.99
C GLN A 33 3.26 -5.95 -12.53
N ASP A 34 4.27 -6.21 -11.71
CA ASP A 34 5.09 -7.40 -11.82
C ASP A 34 4.28 -8.66 -11.48
N TYR A 35 4.55 -9.71 -12.21
CA TYR A 35 3.77 -10.94 -12.16
C TYR A 35 3.94 -11.70 -10.84
N ASP A 36 5.12 -11.65 -10.21
CA ASP A 36 5.42 -12.38 -8.99
C ASP A 36 5.17 -11.57 -7.73
N SER A 37 5.72 -10.37 -7.65
CA SER A 37 5.54 -9.49 -6.49
C SER A 37 4.17 -8.82 -6.44
N GLN A 38 3.46 -8.74 -7.57
CA GLN A 38 2.19 -8.03 -7.75
C GLN A 38 2.30 -6.51 -7.55
N ASN A 39 3.51 -5.99 -7.45
CA ASN A 39 3.81 -4.58 -7.24
C ASN A 39 4.17 -3.89 -8.55
N ILE A 40 4.04 -2.56 -8.60
CA ILE A 40 4.56 -1.77 -9.71
C ILE A 40 6.09 -1.76 -9.69
N THR A 41 6.69 -1.63 -10.86
CA THR A 41 8.14 -1.59 -11.05
C THR A 41 8.57 -0.29 -11.71
N ALA A 42 9.85 0.05 -11.63
CA ALA A 42 10.39 1.22 -12.33
C ALA A 42 10.10 1.17 -13.83
N GLU A 43 10.14 -0.01 -14.44
CA GLU A 43 9.83 -0.21 -15.86
C GLU A 43 8.36 0.12 -16.17
N THR A 44 7.40 -0.46 -15.43
CA THR A 44 5.99 -0.18 -15.65
C THR A 44 5.63 1.28 -15.37
N ILE A 45 6.33 1.94 -14.46
CA ILE A 45 6.18 3.35 -14.13
C ILE A 45 6.71 4.23 -15.27
N GLU A 46 7.94 3.98 -15.76
CA GLU A 46 8.66 4.86 -16.70
C GLU A 46 7.86 5.09 -17.99
N TYR A 47 7.22 4.05 -18.53
CA TYR A 47 6.38 4.14 -19.72
C TYR A 47 5.15 5.05 -19.59
N ASN A 48 4.76 5.39 -18.37
CA ASN A 48 3.55 6.15 -18.07
C ASN A 48 3.84 7.56 -17.51
N ILE A 49 5.10 7.96 -17.44
CA ILE A 49 5.48 9.31 -17.00
C ILE A 49 5.16 10.32 -18.10
N THR A 50 4.45 11.37 -17.71
CA THR A 50 4.13 12.53 -18.56
C THR A 50 4.66 13.82 -17.93
N GLU A 51 4.50 14.96 -18.62
CA GLU A 51 4.82 16.28 -18.07
C GLU A 51 3.91 16.66 -16.88
N GLN A 52 2.74 16.03 -16.76
CA GLN A 52 1.79 16.23 -15.67
C GLN A 52 2.08 15.35 -14.46
N THR A 53 2.90 14.31 -14.58
CA THR A 53 3.22 13.41 -13.47
C THR A 53 3.94 14.18 -12.36
N ARG A 54 3.48 14.00 -11.10
CA ARG A 54 4.04 14.65 -9.92
C ARG A 54 4.49 13.67 -8.85
N ALA A 55 3.86 12.50 -8.80
CA ALA A 55 4.18 11.51 -7.78
C ALA A 55 3.97 10.09 -8.28
N ILE A 56 4.64 9.17 -7.60
CA ILE A 56 4.46 7.73 -7.70
C ILE A 56 3.93 7.26 -6.35
N LEU A 57 2.83 6.51 -6.33
CA LEU A 57 2.28 5.89 -5.13
C LEU A 57 2.53 4.39 -5.21
N CYS A 58 3.52 3.92 -4.43
CA CYS A 58 3.91 2.53 -4.33
C CYS A 58 3.08 1.85 -3.25
N VAL A 59 2.34 0.80 -3.58
CA VAL A 59 1.65 -0.03 -2.60
C VAL A 59 2.48 -1.28 -2.34
N HIS A 60 2.89 -1.50 -1.09
CA HIS A 60 3.57 -2.74 -0.68
C HIS A 60 2.52 -3.82 -0.45
N LEU A 61 2.04 -4.40 -1.56
CA LEU A 61 0.89 -5.28 -1.57
C LEU A 61 1.13 -6.53 -0.72
N ALA A 62 0.15 -6.90 0.08
CA ALA A 62 0.19 -8.06 0.98
C ALA A 62 1.33 -8.03 2.02
N GLY A 63 2.12 -6.97 2.04
CA GLY A 63 3.34 -6.84 2.84
C GLY A 63 4.62 -7.17 2.09
N TRP A 64 4.55 -7.35 0.77
CA TRP A 64 5.72 -7.48 -0.10
C TRP A 64 6.22 -6.09 -0.52
N PRO A 65 7.43 -5.68 -0.09
CA PRO A 65 8.00 -4.41 -0.52
C PRO A 65 8.14 -4.29 -2.03
N CYS A 66 7.82 -3.12 -2.58
CA CYS A 66 8.23 -2.79 -3.95
C CYS A 66 9.76 -2.75 -4.06
N GLU A 67 10.28 -2.91 -5.28
CA GLU A 67 11.69 -2.68 -5.59
C GLU A 67 12.01 -1.18 -5.52
N MET A 68 12.28 -0.71 -4.29
CA MET A 68 12.32 0.72 -4.01
C MET A 68 13.52 1.44 -4.62
N ASP A 69 14.70 0.81 -4.70
CA ASP A 69 15.90 1.50 -5.22
C ASP A 69 15.70 2.00 -6.65
N PRO A 70 15.29 1.16 -7.64
CA PRO A 70 15.05 1.64 -8.99
C PRO A 70 13.88 2.64 -9.09
N ILE A 71 12.84 2.50 -8.24
CA ILE A 71 11.74 3.47 -8.20
C ILE A 71 12.22 4.83 -7.67
N MET A 72 13.05 4.85 -6.62
CA MET A 72 13.63 6.09 -6.08
C MET A 72 14.57 6.77 -7.08
N GLU A 73 15.37 6.00 -7.83
CA GLU A 73 16.22 6.52 -8.90
C GLU A 73 15.38 7.18 -10.00
N LEU A 74 14.29 6.52 -10.40
CA LEU A 74 13.35 7.05 -11.38
C LEU A 74 12.66 8.33 -10.88
N GLY A 75 12.18 8.33 -9.64
CA GLY A 75 11.59 9.51 -8.99
C GLY A 75 12.58 10.69 -9.00
N LYS A 76 13.83 10.46 -8.62
CA LYS A 76 14.89 11.47 -8.65
C LYS A 76 15.17 11.98 -10.07
N LYS A 77 15.27 11.09 -11.06
CA LYS A 77 15.51 11.41 -12.47
C LYS A 77 14.46 12.36 -13.03
N HIS A 78 13.20 12.17 -12.66
CA HIS A 78 12.05 12.93 -13.17
C HIS A 78 11.54 14.00 -12.21
N GLY A 79 12.14 14.18 -11.03
CA GLY A 79 11.70 15.14 -10.02
C GLY A 79 10.33 14.81 -9.41
N LEU A 80 9.99 13.54 -9.29
CA LEU A 80 8.72 13.04 -8.77
C LEU A 80 8.85 12.68 -7.29
N TYR A 81 7.79 12.94 -6.53
CA TYR A 81 7.68 12.42 -5.17
C TYR A 81 7.33 10.92 -5.19
N VAL A 82 7.92 10.16 -4.25
CA VAL A 82 7.60 8.75 -4.05
C VAL A 82 6.89 8.59 -2.71
N VAL A 83 5.63 8.15 -2.77
CA VAL A 83 4.78 7.87 -1.60
C VAL A 83 4.67 6.36 -1.45
N GLU A 84 4.98 5.85 -0.26
CA GLU A 84 4.83 4.44 0.10
C GLU A 84 3.49 4.23 0.81
N ASP A 85 2.60 3.42 0.24
CA ASP A 85 1.43 2.89 0.94
C ASP A 85 1.85 1.62 1.70
N CYS A 86 2.05 1.78 3.00
CA CYS A 86 2.50 0.76 3.92
C CYS A 86 1.34 0.10 4.69
N ALA A 87 0.08 0.33 4.29
CA ALA A 87 -1.09 -0.15 5.02
C ALA A 87 -1.14 -1.67 5.22
N GLN A 88 -0.42 -2.43 4.42
CA GLN A 88 -0.31 -3.89 4.49
C GLN A 88 1.09 -4.38 4.86
N ALA A 89 2.04 -3.48 5.18
CA ALA A 89 3.45 -3.80 5.22
C ALA A 89 4.14 -3.51 6.57
N HIS A 90 3.39 -3.60 7.67
CA HIS A 90 3.94 -3.42 9.02
C HIS A 90 5.03 -4.45 9.32
N GLY A 91 6.26 -3.99 9.54
CA GLY A 91 7.42 -4.81 9.78
C GLY A 91 8.18 -5.26 8.52
N ALA A 92 7.68 -4.96 7.32
CA ALA A 92 8.38 -5.25 6.08
C ALA A 92 9.67 -4.43 5.92
N ARG A 93 10.68 -5.03 5.27
CA ARG A 93 11.95 -4.37 4.97
C ARG A 93 12.40 -4.66 3.54
N TYR A 94 13.00 -3.67 2.95
CA TYR A 94 13.68 -3.76 1.66
C TYR A 94 15.17 -3.48 1.85
N ARG A 95 16.03 -4.47 1.61
CA ARG A 95 17.49 -4.39 1.83
C ARG A 95 17.82 -3.87 3.24
N GLY A 96 17.16 -4.42 4.25
CA GLY A 96 17.35 -4.06 5.67
C GLY A 96 16.72 -2.73 6.08
N ARG A 97 16.20 -1.91 5.15
CA ARG A 97 15.52 -0.64 5.44
C ARG A 97 14.02 -0.88 5.63
N SER A 98 13.43 -0.34 6.68
CA SER A 98 11.97 -0.39 6.87
C SER A 98 11.26 0.31 5.72
N VAL A 99 10.23 -0.33 5.14
CA VAL A 99 9.31 0.39 4.26
C VAL A 99 8.69 1.57 4.99
N GLY A 100 8.21 2.57 4.25
CA GLY A 100 7.71 3.83 4.83
C GLY A 100 8.81 4.79 5.30
N SER A 101 10.09 4.41 5.13
CA SER A 101 11.25 5.27 5.39
C SER A 101 12.16 5.46 4.18
N ILE A 102 11.81 4.88 3.04
CA ILE A 102 12.64 4.84 1.82
C ILE A 102 12.20 5.93 0.85
N GLY A 103 10.90 6.04 0.61
CA GLY A 103 10.31 7.13 -0.17
C GLY A 103 10.29 8.46 0.57
N ASP A 104 9.70 9.47 -0.04
CA ASP A 104 9.53 10.79 0.57
C ASP A 104 8.53 10.78 1.72
N ILE A 105 7.49 9.96 1.60
CA ILE A 105 6.39 9.82 2.57
C ILE A 105 6.00 8.35 2.66
N GLY A 106 5.87 7.82 3.89
CA GLY A 106 5.24 6.54 4.17
C GLY A 106 3.87 6.73 4.83
N CYS A 107 2.84 6.02 4.35
CA CYS A 107 1.48 6.08 4.85
C CYS A 107 1.09 4.73 5.47
N TRP A 108 0.66 4.74 6.72
CA TRP A 108 0.32 3.56 7.50
C TRP A 108 -1.15 3.55 7.89
N SER A 109 -1.77 2.38 7.82
CA SER A 109 -3.12 2.16 8.33
C SER A 109 -3.08 1.33 9.60
N PHE A 110 -3.86 1.71 10.60
CA PHE A 110 -4.08 0.96 11.83
C PHE A 110 -5.54 0.53 11.96
N CYS A 111 -6.20 0.30 10.82
CA CYS A 111 -7.54 -0.28 10.75
C CYS A 111 -7.57 -1.66 11.43
N GLN A 112 -8.74 -2.09 11.86
CA GLN A 112 -8.93 -3.30 12.68
C GLN A 112 -8.38 -4.60 12.06
N ASP A 113 -8.32 -4.69 10.73
CA ASP A 113 -7.86 -5.87 9.99
C ASP A 113 -6.35 -5.86 9.67
N LYS A 114 -5.62 -4.80 10.06
CA LYS A 114 -4.19 -4.67 9.79
C LYS A 114 -3.35 -5.50 10.77
N ILE A 115 -2.09 -5.74 10.39
CA ILE A 115 -1.12 -6.45 11.24
C ILE A 115 -1.00 -5.76 12.61
N MET A 116 -1.06 -4.43 12.62
CA MET A 116 -1.11 -3.61 13.82
C MET A 116 -2.33 -2.69 13.75
N THR A 117 -3.11 -2.62 14.82
CA THR A 117 -4.29 -1.75 14.92
C THR A 117 -4.20 -0.86 16.16
N THR A 118 -4.94 0.24 16.16
CA THR A 118 -5.04 1.18 17.30
C THR A 118 -6.45 1.19 17.90
N GLY A 119 -7.03 0.00 18.04
CA GLY A 119 -8.36 -0.16 18.67
C GLY A 119 -9.52 0.09 17.71
N GLY A 120 -9.33 -0.20 16.42
CA GLY A 120 -10.36 -0.13 15.38
C GLY A 120 -9.92 0.65 14.16
N GLU A 121 -9.62 1.92 14.31
CA GLU A 121 -9.17 2.81 13.25
C GLU A 121 -7.97 3.63 13.69
N GLY A 122 -7.17 4.07 12.73
CA GLY A 122 -6.02 4.93 12.92
C GLY A 122 -5.08 4.93 11.74
N GLY A 123 -4.08 5.77 11.80
CA GLY A 123 -3.03 5.85 10.79
C GLY A 123 -1.85 6.66 11.25
N MET A 124 -0.79 6.59 10.49
CA MET A 124 0.44 7.34 10.72
C MET A 124 1.04 7.74 9.38
N VAL A 125 1.73 8.85 9.38
CA VAL A 125 2.58 9.27 8.26
C VAL A 125 4.02 9.37 8.76
N THR A 126 4.94 8.81 8.00
CA THR A 126 6.39 8.88 8.25
C THR A 126 7.10 9.62 7.13
N THR A 127 8.13 10.38 7.45
CA THR A 127 8.97 11.07 6.47
C THR A 127 10.31 11.45 7.08
N ASN A 128 11.36 11.48 6.27
CA ASN A 128 12.68 11.98 6.64
C ASN A 128 12.86 13.48 6.32
N SER A 129 11.86 14.11 5.69
CA SER A 129 11.90 15.53 5.31
C SER A 129 11.23 16.41 6.36
N ARG A 130 12.00 17.31 7.01
CA ARG A 130 11.46 18.31 7.96
C ARG A 130 10.39 19.20 7.31
N ASN A 131 10.54 19.54 6.03
CA ASN A 131 9.59 20.37 5.30
C ASN A 131 8.25 19.62 5.08
N LEU A 132 8.30 18.36 4.62
CA LEU A 132 7.11 17.54 4.45
C LEU A 132 6.44 17.28 5.80
N TRP A 133 7.23 16.92 6.83
CA TRP A 133 6.71 16.75 8.18
C TRP A 133 5.94 17.97 8.69
N SER A 134 6.49 19.17 8.53
CA SER A 134 5.85 20.41 8.96
C SER A 134 4.49 20.63 8.29
N LYS A 135 4.41 20.39 6.98
CA LYS A 135 3.16 20.49 6.20
C LYS A 135 2.13 19.43 6.63
N ILE A 136 2.56 18.18 6.82
CA ILE A 136 1.71 17.07 7.24
C ILE A 136 1.19 17.32 8.66
N TRP A 137 2.09 17.76 9.56
CA TRP A 137 1.71 18.09 10.94
C TRP A 137 0.65 19.19 10.98
N SER A 138 0.84 20.23 10.17
CA SER A 138 -0.12 21.34 10.02
C SER A 138 -1.47 20.82 9.49
N CYS A 139 -1.46 20.09 8.40
CA CYS A 139 -2.67 19.57 7.77
C CYS A 139 -3.51 18.72 8.73
N LYS A 140 -2.89 17.82 9.49
CA LYS A 140 -3.58 16.92 10.43
C LYS A 140 -4.12 17.64 11.68
N ASP A 141 -3.71 18.88 11.94
CA ASP A 141 -4.13 19.68 13.10
C ASP A 141 -4.70 21.04 12.69
N HIS A 142 -5.73 21.02 11.85
CA HIS A 142 -6.51 22.18 11.41
C HIS A 142 -5.70 23.29 10.72
N GLY A 143 -4.50 23.01 10.25
CA GLY A 143 -3.64 24.01 9.60
C GLY A 143 -2.81 24.85 10.57
N LYS A 144 -2.64 24.43 11.81
CA LYS A 144 -1.72 25.10 12.75
C LYS A 144 -0.27 24.95 12.29
N SER A 145 0.53 25.98 12.47
CA SER A 145 1.97 25.90 12.29
C SER A 145 2.62 25.43 13.61
N TRP A 146 3.53 24.45 13.54
CA TRP A 146 4.33 24.02 14.68
C TRP A 146 5.08 25.20 15.31
N GLU A 147 5.74 25.97 14.46
CA GLU A 147 6.45 27.18 14.87
C GLU A 147 5.55 28.14 15.65
N SER A 148 4.36 28.44 15.12
CA SER A 148 3.42 29.35 15.77
C SER A 148 2.86 28.82 17.09
N VAL A 149 2.82 27.51 17.28
CA VAL A 149 2.28 26.90 18.51
C VAL A 149 3.35 26.80 19.60
N TYR A 150 4.59 26.40 19.23
CA TYR A 150 5.60 25.97 20.20
C TYR A 150 6.87 26.82 20.22
N GLU A 151 7.16 27.57 19.18
CA GLU A 151 8.43 28.28 19.04
C GLU A 151 8.27 29.82 19.07
N ARG A 152 7.08 30.32 18.71
CA ARG A 152 6.80 31.76 18.63
C ARG A 152 6.26 32.30 19.94
N GLU A 153 6.83 33.41 20.41
CA GLU A 153 6.24 34.20 21.47
C GLU A 153 4.98 34.94 20.99
N HIS A 154 3.94 34.96 21.82
CA HIS A 154 2.70 35.65 21.53
C HIS A 154 2.39 36.69 22.59
N PRO A 155 1.91 37.88 22.22
CA PRO A 155 1.41 38.85 23.19
C PRO A 155 0.16 38.27 23.91
N PRO A 156 -0.21 38.82 25.06
CA PRO A 156 -1.45 38.46 25.73
C PRO A 156 -2.64 38.61 24.83
N GLY A 157 -3.54 37.60 24.84
CA GLY A 157 -4.75 37.60 24.04
C GLY A 157 -4.86 36.38 23.12
N PHE A 158 -5.67 36.49 22.05
CA PHE A 158 -5.87 35.40 21.11
C PHE A 158 -4.63 35.18 20.23
N ARG A 159 -4.21 33.90 20.13
CA ARG A 159 -3.07 33.51 19.29
C ARG A 159 -3.52 33.06 17.92
N TRP A 160 -3.10 33.74 16.88
CA TRP A 160 -3.40 33.43 15.47
C TRP A 160 -2.39 32.39 14.96
N VAL A 161 -2.66 31.08 15.22
CA VAL A 161 -1.68 29.99 14.99
C VAL A 161 -1.94 29.16 13.72
N HIS A 162 -3.04 29.42 13.02
CA HIS A 162 -3.41 28.69 11.80
C HIS A 162 -2.85 29.42 10.57
N GLY A 163 -1.91 28.76 9.88
CA GLY A 163 -1.27 29.28 8.65
C GLY A 163 -1.90 28.73 7.37
N SER A 164 -2.75 27.72 7.48
CA SER A 164 -3.43 27.06 6.34
C SER A 164 -4.75 26.45 6.80
N PHE A 165 -5.50 25.89 5.85
CA PHE A 165 -6.62 25.01 6.17
C PHE A 165 -6.12 23.58 6.37
N GLY A 166 -6.75 22.83 7.25
CA GLY A 166 -6.42 21.43 7.55
C GLY A 166 -7.61 20.69 8.14
N THR A 167 -7.37 19.47 8.60
CA THR A 167 -8.38 18.57 9.15
C THR A 167 -8.03 18.15 10.58
N ASN A 168 -8.95 17.48 11.27
CA ASN A 168 -8.64 16.83 12.53
C ASN A 168 -8.23 15.37 12.32
N GLY A 169 -6.96 15.15 11.98
CA GLY A 169 -6.35 13.83 11.83
C GLY A 169 -5.56 13.38 13.07
N ARG A 170 -5.92 13.85 14.27
CA ARG A 170 -5.21 13.51 15.50
C ARG A 170 -5.69 12.17 16.07
N MET A 171 -4.74 11.27 16.32
CA MET A 171 -4.98 10.05 17.10
C MET A 171 -5.28 10.39 18.56
N THR A 172 -6.19 9.65 19.16
CA THR A 172 -6.43 9.78 20.63
C THR A 172 -5.33 9.09 21.42
N GLU A 173 -5.12 9.52 22.67
CA GLU A 173 -4.13 8.90 23.58
C GLU A 173 -4.43 7.42 23.84
N MET A 174 -5.68 7.02 23.92
CA MET A 174 -6.08 5.61 24.05
C MET A 174 -5.64 4.78 22.86
N GLN A 175 -5.85 5.26 21.64
CA GLN A 175 -5.38 4.62 20.41
C GLN A 175 -3.86 4.54 20.38
N ALA A 176 -3.18 5.61 20.75
CA ALA A 176 -1.71 5.66 20.79
C ALA A 176 -1.13 4.64 21.78
N VAL A 177 -1.73 4.47 22.95
CA VAL A 177 -1.31 3.46 23.95
C VAL A 177 -1.45 2.04 23.40
N ILE A 178 -2.58 1.72 22.75
CA ILE A 178 -2.81 0.41 22.11
C ILE A 178 -1.74 0.16 21.05
N GLY A 179 -1.52 1.14 20.15
CA GLY A 179 -0.51 1.05 19.10
C GLY A 179 0.90 0.81 19.65
N ARG A 180 1.29 1.53 20.70
CA ARG A 180 2.60 1.35 21.35
C ARG A 180 2.79 -0.06 21.97
N ILE A 181 1.72 -0.65 22.50
CA ILE A 181 1.76 -2.02 23.04
C ILE A 181 1.93 -3.01 21.88
N GLN A 182 1.17 -2.86 20.80
CA GLN A 182 1.25 -3.73 19.65
C GLN A 182 2.60 -3.61 18.93
N LEU A 183 3.13 -2.39 18.79
CA LEU A 183 4.44 -2.17 18.18
C LEU A 183 5.56 -2.97 18.87
N LYS A 184 5.51 -3.12 20.20
CA LYS A 184 6.48 -3.94 20.95
C LYS A 184 6.37 -5.45 20.65
N ARG A 185 5.24 -5.89 20.09
CA ARG A 185 4.99 -7.30 19.74
C ARG A 185 5.30 -7.61 18.28
N MET A 186 5.57 -6.60 17.47
CA MET A 186 5.69 -6.72 16.01
C MET A 186 6.73 -7.76 15.59
N GLU A 187 7.89 -7.80 16.25
CA GLU A 187 8.96 -8.75 15.91
C GLU A 187 8.50 -10.22 16.07
N SER A 188 7.84 -10.52 17.20
CA SER A 188 7.31 -11.87 17.43
C SER A 188 6.18 -12.23 16.45
N TRP A 189 5.31 -11.29 16.13
CA TRP A 189 4.23 -11.50 15.16
C TRP A 189 4.76 -11.70 13.75
N HIS A 190 5.78 -10.94 13.37
CA HIS A 190 6.42 -11.07 12.07
C HIS A 190 7.04 -12.47 11.90
N ARG A 191 7.77 -12.97 12.90
CA ARG A 191 8.32 -14.31 12.90
C ARG A 191 7.24 -15.38 12.72
N ILE A 192 6.17 -15.35 13.53
CA ILE A 192 5.08 -16.33 13.45
C ILE A 192 4.40 -16.28 12.07
N ARG A 193 4.16 -15.09 11.53
CA ARG A 193 3.58 -14.94 10.18
C ARG A 193 4.48 -15.53 9.11
N SER A 194 5.78 -15.30 9.21
CA SER A 194 6.76 -15.85 8.27
C SER A 194 6.81 -17.39 8.33
N GLU A 195 6.81 -17.96 9.52
CA GLU A 195 6.77 -19.41 9.74
C GLU A 195 5.49 -20.01 9.14
N ASN A 196 4.33 -19.44 9.42
CA ASN A 196 3.04 -19.89 8.90
C ASN A 196 2.95 -19.75 7.37
N ALA A 197 3.39 -18.62 6.83
CA ALA A 197 3.38 -18.38 5.38
C ALA A 197 4.28 -19.40 4.66
N ASN A 198 5.49 -19.62 5.15
CA ASN A 198 6.41 -20.59 4.57
C ASN A 198 5.83 -22.00 4.60
N THR A 199 5.20 -22.42 5.70
CA THR A 199 4.53 -23.73 5.81
C THR A 199 3.47 -23.92 4.71
N ILE A 200 2.65 -22.88 4.45
CA ILE A 200 1.63 -22.92 3.40
C ILE A 200 2.27 -22.97 2.01
N LEU A 201 3.26 -22.11 1.77
CA LEU A 201 3.92 -22.01 0.47
C LEU A 201 4.69 -23.28 0.13
N ASP A 202 5.42 -23.86 1.11
CA ASP A 202 6.14 -25.13 0.95
C ASP A 202 5.18 -26.29 0.59
N CYS A 203 3.99 -26.31 1.18
CA CYS A 203 2.96 -27.25 0.82
C CYS A 203 2.48 -27.05 -0.62
N CYS A 204 2.18 -25.80 -1.02
CA CYS A 204 1.72 -25.49 -2.37
C CYS A 204 2.76 -25.78 -3.45
N GLU A 205 4.06 -25.61 -3.17
CA GLU A 205 5.14 -25.91 -4.11
C GLU A 205 5.22 -27.40 -4.47
N GLN A 206 4.76 -28.30 -3.62
CA GLN A 206 4.67 -29.72 -3.94
C GLN A 206 3.70 -30.01 -5.10
N PHE A 207 2.83 -29.06 -5.40
CA PHE A 207 1.85 -29.12 -6.48
C PHE A 207 2.16 -28.07 -7.58
N SER A 208 3.41 -28.01 -8.01
CA SER A 208 3.90 -27.01 -8.95
C SER A 208 3.22 -27.03 -10.34
N SER A 209 2.61 -28.16 -10.73
CA SER A 209 1.77 -28.25 -11.92
C SER A 209 0.43 -27.49 -11.76
N LEU A 210 -0.05 -27.32 -10.52
CA LEU A 210 -1.32 -26.67 -10.19
C LEU A 210 -1.11 -25.22 -9.73
N PHE A 211 -0.04 -24.94 -9.01
CA PHE A 211 0.20 -23.66 -8.39
C PHE A 211 1.52 -23.02 -8.86
N ARG A 212 1.48 -21.72 -9.08
CA ARG A 212 2.64 -20.84 -9.08
C ARG A 212 2.76 -20.23 -7.70
N VAL A 213 3.94 -20.37 -7.10
CA VAL A 213 4.22 -19.94 -5.72
C VAL A 213 5.40 -18.97 -5.75
N PRO A 214 5.16 -17.66 -5.91
CA PRO A 214 6.25 -16.69 -5.89
C PRO A 214 6.89 -16.60 -4.50
N ARG A 215 8.22 -16.47 -4.48
CA ARG A 215 8.99 -16.24 -3.26
C ARG A 215 9.72 -14.91 -3.35
N PRO A 216 9.71 -14.11 -2.29
CA PRO A 216 10.53 -12.89 -2.25
C PRO A 216 12.01 -13.24 -2.27
N ALA A 217 12.82 -12.36 -2.87
CA ALA A 217 14.27 -12.47 -2.81
C ALA A 217 14.80 -12.30 -1.35
N ASP A 218 15.97 -12.84 -1.07
CA ASP A 218 16.55 -12.87 0.30
C ASP A 218 16.72 -11.50 0.94
N TYR A 219 16.82 -10.44 0.14
CA TYR A 219 16.94 -9.06 0.65
C TYR A 219 15.59 -8.41 0.96
N ILE A 220 14.47 -9.13 0.76
CA ILE A 220 13.11 -8.67 1.05
C ILE A 220 12.59 -9.38 2.28
N GLU A 221 12.29 -8.63 3.33
CA GLU A 221 11.56 -9.12 4.48
C GLU A 221 10.07 -8.82 4.29
N HIS A 222 9.31 -9.84 3.89
CA HIS A 222 7.87 -9.73 3.63
C HIS A 222 7.08 -9.71 4.93
N ALA A 223 6.13 -8.77 5.10
CA ALA A 223 5.33 -8.65 6.33
C ALA A 223 4.24 -9.73 6.47
N TRP A 224 3.95 -10.47 5.42
CA TRP A 224 2.96 -11.54 5.40
C TRP A 224 1.58 -11.12 5.94
N TYR A 225 1.10 -9.95 5.49
CA TYR A 225 -0.29 -9.54 5.74
C TYR A 225 -1.26 -10.51 5.06
N LYS A 226 -0.92 -10.94 3.84
CA LYS A 226 -1.55 -12.06 3.13
C LYS A 226 -0.45 -12.91 2.48
N SER A 227 -0.75 -14.19 2.30
CA SER A 227 0.05 -15.13 1.51
C SER A 227 -0.67 -15.39 0.20
N TYR A 228 0.00 -15.25 -0.93
CA TYR A 228 -0.58 -15.49 -2.24
C TYR A 228 0.06 -16.69 -2.92
N VAL A 229 -0.80 -17.50 -3.53
CA VAL A 229 -0.45 -18.47 -4.55
C VAL A 229 -1.35 -18.27 -5.78
N PHE A 230 -0.95 -18.75 -6.92
CA PHE A 230 -1.69 -18.54 -8.17
C PHE A 230 -1.98 -19.86 -8.85
N VAL A 231 -3.24 -20.08 -9.20
CA VAL A 231 -3.68 -21.28 -9.89
C VAL A 231 -3.21 -21.27 -11.35
N ARG A 232 -2.57 -22.35 -11.78
CA ARG A 232 -2.27 -22.62 -13.18
C ARG A 232 -3.50 -23.21 -13.85
N LYS A 233 -4.15 -22.47 -14.72
CA LYS A 233 -5.41 -22.88 -15.37
C LYS A 233 -5.24 -24.20 -16.13
N ASP A 234 -4.08 -24.39 -16.76
CA ASP A 234 -3.77 -25.60 -17.55
C ASP A 234 -3.54 -26.85 -16.68
N GLY A 235 -3.31 -26.67 -15.38
CA GLY A 235 -3.14 -27.76 -14.39
C GLY A 235 -4.45 -28.25 -13.78
N LEU A 236 -5.56 -27.56 -14.03
CA LEU A 236 -6.84 -27.89 -13.43
C LEU A 236 -7.48 -29.12 -14.09
N ALA A 237 -8.05 -30.01 -13.29
CA ALA A 237 -8.90 -31.09 -13.77
C ALA A 237 -10.24 -30.53 -14.30
N GLU A 238 -10.92 -31.32 -15.13
CA GLU A 238 -12.22 -30.95 -15.68
C GLU A 238 -13.23 -30.60 -14.56
N GLY A 239 -13.92 -29.48 -14.73
CA GLY A 239 -14.89 -28.98 -13.76
C GLY A 239 -14.30 -28.28 -12.54
N TRP A 240 -12.97 -28.11 -12.47
CA TRP A 240 -12.32 -27.31 -11.43
C TRP A 240 -12.04 -25.88 -11.91
N SER A 241 -12.11 -24.96 -10.97
CA SER A 241 -11.77 -23.54 -11.16
C SER A 241 -11.08 -23.00 -9.91
N ARG A 242 -10.44 -21.85 -10.01
CA ARG A 242 -9.92 -21.13 -8.87
C ARG A 242 -11.01 -20.90 -7.79
N ASP A 243 -12.20 -20.50 -8.21
CA ASP A 243 -13.30 -20.22 -7.27
C ASP A 243 -13.76 -21.48 -6.55
N ARG A 244 -13.87 -22.60 -7.26
CA ARG A 244 -14.16 -23.90 -6.65
C ARG A 244 -13.09 -24.33 -5.64
N ILE A 245 -11.82 -24.09 -5.92
CA ILE A 245 -10.73 -24.35 -4.95
C ILE A 245 -10.93 -23.53 -3.67
N ILE A 246 -11.28 -22.24 -3.80
CA ILE A 246 -11.60 -21.38 -2.64
C ILE A 246 -12.77 -21.94 -1.83
N GLU A 247 -13.85 -22.33 -2.50
CA GLU A 247 -15.04 -22.90 -1.85
C GLU A 247 -14.71 -24.18 -1.09
N GLU A 248 -13.98 -25.09 -1.71
CA GLU A 248 -13.58 -26.36 -1.08
C GLU A 248 -12.67 -26.15 0.14
N ILE A 249 -11.68 -25.25 0.03
CA ILE A 249 -10.79 -24.94 1.15
C ILE A 249 -11.57 -24.30 2.30
N ASN A 250 -12.47 -23.36 2.02
CA ASN A 250 -13.32 -22.75 3.04
C ASN A 250 -14.27 -23.77 3.70
N SER A 251 -14.77 -24.76 2.94
CA SER A 251 -15.62 -25.82 3.49
C SER A 251 -14.92 -26.67 4.54
N LEU A 252 -13.59 -26.75 4.47
CA LEU A 252 -12.73 -27.40 5.46
C LEU A 252 -12.40 -26.52 6.67
N GLY A 253 -12.96 -25.30 6.74
CA GLY A 253 -12.74 -24.34 7.84
C GLY A 253 -11.43 -23.56 7.74
N VAL A 254 -10.75 -23.58 6.59
CA VAL A 254 -9.52 -22.83 6.34
C VAL A 254 -9.86 -21.54 5.57
N PRO A 255 -9.58 -20.34 6.11
CA PRO A 255 -9.86 -19.08 5.41
C PRO A 255 -9.06 -18.96 4.11
N CYS A 256 -9.75 -18.91 2.98
CA CYS A 256 -9.18 -18.74 1.66
C CYS A 256 -10.02 -17.75 0.85
N TYR A 257 -9.37 -16.79 0.16
CA TYR A 257 -10.03 -15.69 -0.54
C TYR A 257 -9.34 -15.37 -1.87
N HIS A 258 -9.98 -14.55 -2.69
CA HIS A 258 -9.41 -14.03 -3.95
C HIS A 258 -8.27 -13.04 -3.76
N GLY A 259 -8.05 -12.57 -2.52
CA GLY A 259 -7.08 -11.55 -2.21
C GLY A 259 -7.56 -10.11 -2.44
N SER A 260 -6.62 -9.22 -2.75
CA SER A 260 -6.91 -7.81 -3.03
C SER A 260 -7.55 -7.63 -4.40
N CYS A 261 -8.41 -6.60 -4.55
CA CYS A 261 -8.96 -6.22 -5.84
C CYS A 261 -7.81 -5.98 -6.83
N SER A 262 -7.82 -6.70 -7.93
CA SER A 262 -6.73 -6.66 -8.91
C SER A 262 -6.85 -5.51 -9.90
N GLU A 263 -8.06 -5.14 -10.23
CA GLU A 263 -8.39 -4.09 -11.21
C GLU A 263 -9.36 -3.12 -10.56
N VAL A 264 -8.87 -2.33 -9.59
CA VAL A 264 -9.71 -1.40 -8.82
C VAL A 264 -10.47 -0.41 -9.71
N TYR A 265 -9.96 -0.12 -10.89
CA TYR A 265 -10.60 0.75 -11.87
C TYR A 265 -11.90 0.16 -12.47
N LEU A 266 -12.22 -1.10 -12.22
CA LEU A 266 -13.50 -1.71 -12.61
C LEU A 266 -14.62 -1.41 -11.59
N GLU A 267 -14.29 -0.85 -10.44
CA GLU A 267 -15.29 -0.43 -9.46
C GLU A 267 -16.22 0.65 -10.04
N ARG A 268 -17.47 0.64 -9.62
CA ARG A 268 -18.50 1.59 -10.08
C ARG A 268 -18.17 3.05 -9.78
N ALA A 269 -17.30 3.30 -8.80
CA ALA A 269 -16.81 4.63 -8.48
C ALA A 269 -16.08 5.31 -9.66
N PHE A 270 -15.63 4.53 -10.64
CA PHE A 270 -14.95 5.04 -11.84
C PHE A 270 -15.89 5.30 -13.03
N ASP A 271 -17.19 5.00 -12.89
CA ASP A 271 -18.15 5.25 -13.97
C ASP A 271 -18.22 6.75 -14.27
N GLY A 272 -18.02 7.10 -15.54
CA GLY A 272 -18.09 8.49 -16.01
C GLY A 272 -16.94 9.41 -15.60
N THR A 273 -15.93 8.93 -14.86
CA THR A 273 -14.80 9.76 -14.41
C THR A 273 -13.75 10.01 -15.48
N GLY A 274 -13.62 9.12 -16.45
CA GLY A 274 -12.51 9.13 -17.43
C GLY A 274 -11.17 8.61 -16.88
N PHE A 275 -11.10 8.09 -15.64
CA PHE A 275 -9.86 7.61 -15.02
C PHE A 275 -9.51 6.16 -15.37
N ARG A 276 -10.43 5.40 -15.97
CA ARG A 276 -10.15 4.04 -16.42
C ARG A 276 -9.09 4.00 -17.51
N PRO A 277 -8.14 3.05 -17.46
CA PRO A 277 -7.25 2.82 -18.58
C PRO A 277 -8.08 2.45 -19.83
N LYS A 278 -7.56 2.77 -21.04
CA LYS A 278 -8.25 2.48 -22.30
C LYS A 278 -8.46 0.99 -22.51
N GLU A 279 -7.52 0.19 -22.04
CA GLU A 279 -7.54 -1.27 -22.10
C GLU A 279 -7.29 -1.84 -20.71
N ARG A 280 -7.79 -3.05 -20.46
CA ARG A 280 -7.52 -3.75 -19.20
C ARG A 280 -6.03 -4.09 -19.11
N LEU A 281 -5.45 -3.89 -17.94
CA LEU A 281 -4.06 -4.22 -17.66
C LEU A 281 -3.89 -5.75 -17.63
N PRO A 282 -3.07 -6.34 -18.51
CA PRO A 282 -3.06 -7.79 -18.71
C PRO A 282 -2.59 -8.58 -17.49
N VAL A 283 -1.54 -8.12 -16.79
CA VAL A 283 -1.06 -8.81 -15.60
C VAL A 283 -2.05 -8.66 -14.45
N ALA A 284 -2.62 -7.47 -14.26
CA ALA A 284 -3.67 -7.23 -13.26
C ALA A 284 -4.85 -8.17 -13.45
N LYS A 285 -5.31 -8.33 -14.69
CA LYS A 285 -6.41 -9.25 -15.04
C LYS A 285 -6.06 -10.69 -14.67
N GLU A 286 -4.90 -11.18 -15.11
CA GLU A 286 -4.50 -12.55 -14.85
C GLU A 286 -4.33 -12.84 -13.36
N LEU A 287 -3.67 -11.94 -12.63
CA LEU A 287 -3.54 -12.04 -11.18
C LEU A 287 -4.91 -12.09 -10.48
N GLY A 288 -5.87 -11.29 -10.94
CA GLY A 288 -7.24 -11.29 -10.42
C GLY A 288 -7.99 -12.60 -10.66
N GLU A 289 -7.70 -13.27 -11.78
CA GLU A 289 -8.35 -14.51 -12.17
C GLU A 289 -7.70 -15.76 -11.55
N THR A 290 -6.47 -15.67 -11.05
CA THR A 290 -5.68 -16.83 -10.62
C THR A 290 -5.30 -16.83 -9.15
N SER A 291 -5.34 -15.67 -8.44
CA SER A 291 -4.90 -15.56 -7.04
C SER A 291 -5.81 -16.27 -6.04
N LEU A 292 -5.15 -16.92 -5.07
CA LEU A 292 -5.70 -17.48 -3.84
C LEU A 292 -5.05 -16.81 -2.64
#